data_30f39be5aa9fde190fca2f23a6712454
#
_entry.id   30f39be5aa9fde190fca2f23a6712454
#
_cell.length_a   1.000
_cell.length_b   1.000
_cell.length_c   1.000
_cell.angle_alpha   90.00
_cell.angle_beta   90.00
_cell.angle_gamma   90.00
#
_symmetry.space_group_name_H-M   'P 1'
#
loop_
_entity.id
_entity.type
_entity.pdbx_description
1 polymer ?
#
loop_
_entity_poly.entity_id
_entity_poly.type
_entity_poly.pdbx_seq_one_letter_code
_entity_poly.pdbx_strand_id
1 'polypeptide(L)'
;MEDYVSSAINKSLQEFGFSDHAPVPLHLRDGISMNPEETESYINEAVRLKELYRDKIAVRVGFEVDYPIFDTFDNRYFFDERIDFVIGSVHYIKDWGFDNPDNIERFNERPIDDIYSDYYSVLESLVESNLVDIIGHFDLIKKFGHRAN
;
A
#
# COMPACT_ATOMS: atom_id res chain seq x y z
N MET A 1 1.00 -14.09 -10.42
CA MET A 1 2.07 -13.10 -10.63
C MET A 1 2.66 -13.18 -12.04
N GLU A 2 3.04 -14.32 -12.58
CA GLU A 2 3.72 -14.44 -13.89
C GLU A 2 2.91 -13.89 -15.08
N ASP A 3 1.58 -14.00 -15.08
CA ASP A 3 0.72 -13.45 -16.13
C ASP A 3 0.80 -11.90 -16.20
N TYR A 4 1.02 -11.24 -15.08
CA TYR A 4 1.22 -9.78 -15.04
C TYR A 4 2.52 -9.39 -15.73
N VAL A 5 3.62 -10.13 -15.47
CA VAL A 5 4.90 -9.87 -16.13
C VAL A 5 4.77 -10.11 -17.64
N SER A 6 4.12 -11.20 -18.04
CA SER A 6 3.86 -11.49 -19.46
C SER A 6 3.02 -10.40 -20.12
N SER A 7 2.00 -9.89 -19.43
CA SER A 7 1.18 -8.76 -19.90
C SER A 7 1.99 -7.48 -20.05
N ALA A 8 2.87 -7.18 -19.09
CA ALA A 8 3.75 -6.01 -19.13
C ALA A 8 4.71 -6.06 -20.35
N ILE A 9 5.31 -7.22 -20.59
CA ILE A 9 6.15 -7.46 -21.78
C ILE A 9 5.36 -7.26 -23.06
N ASN A 10 4.17 -7.84 -23.17
CA ASN A 10 3.30 -7.70 -24.36
C ASN A 10 2.88 -6.25 -24.62
N LYS A 11 2.86 -5.41 -23.59
CA LYS A 11 2.61 -3.97 -23.67
C LYS A 11 3.89 -3.16 -23.88
N SER A 12 5.02 -3.80 -24.08
CA SER A 12 6.34 -3.16 -24.30
C SER A 12 6.77 -2.27 -23.13
N LEU A 13 6.37 -2.59 -21.91
CA LEU A 13 6.89 -1.90 -20.72
C LEU A 13 8.36 -2.27 -20.52
N GLN A 14 9.14 -1.30 -20.07
CA GLN A 14 10.57 -1.49 -19.75
C GLN A 14 10.77 -1.99 -18.32
N GLU A 15 9.82 -1.66 -17.46
CA GLU A 15 9.87 -1.94 -16.03
C GLU A 15 8.45 -2.22 -15.50
N PHE A 16 8.36 -3.12 -14.53
CA PHE A 16 7.10 -3.50 -13.86
C PHE A 16 7.38 -3.83 -12.39
N GLY A 17 6.56 -3.32 -11.47
CA GLY A 17 6.69 -3.59 -10.04
C GLY A 17 5.49 -4.33 -9.48
N PHE A 18 5.75 -5.27 -8.57
CA PHE A 18 4.74 -5.82 -7.67
C PHE A 18 4.71 -4.99 -6.39
N SER A 19 3.52 -4.64 -5.90
CA SER A 19 3.34 -3.87 -4.67
C SER A 19 2.02 -4.24 -4.00
N ASP A 20 1.87 -5.51 -3.65
CA ASP A 20 0.69 -5.97 -2.92
C ASP A 20 0.66 -5.39 -1.50
N HIS A 21 -0.55 -5.28 -0.92
CA HIS A 21 -0.73 -4.77 0.43
C HIS A 21 0.00 -5.63 1.46
N ALA A 22 0.91 -5.01 2.19
CA ALA A 22 1.60 -5.63 3.32
C ALA A 22 0.59 -6.06 4.39
N PRO A 23 0.93 -7.05 5.24
CA PRO A 23 0.06 -7.46 6.33
C PRO A 23 -0.33 -6.30 7.24
N VAL A 24 -1.57 -6.25 7.67
CA VAL A 24 -2.08 -5.35 8.72
C VAL A 24 -2.51 -6.14 9.96
N PRO A 25 -2.61 -5.50 11.15
CA PRO A 25 -3.09 -6.16 12.37
C PRO A 25 -4.41 -6.88 12.15
N LEU A 26 -4.58 -8.05 12.78
CA LEU A 26 -5.76 -8.91 12.59
C LEU A 26 -7.10 -8.18 12.75
N HIS A 27 -7.18 -7.24 13.70
CA HIS A 27 -8.41 -6.49 13.97
C HIS A 27 -8.74 -5.41 12.91
N LEU A 28 -7.80 -5.10 12.02
CA LEU A 28 -7.98 -4.17 10.90
C LEU A 28 -8.05 -4.90 9.56
N ARG A 29 -7.82 -6.20 9.55
CA ARG A 29 -7.76 -6.98 8.33
C ARG A 29 -9.15 -7.11 7.70
N ASP A 30 -9.30 -6.57 6.52
CA ASP A 30 -10.55 -6.53 5.75
C ASP A 30 -10.58 -7.50 4.55
N GLY A 31 -9.57 -8.36 4.44
CA GLY A 31 -9.42 -9.32 3.34
C GLY A 31 -8.68 -8.78 2.12
N ILE A 32 -8.18 -7.54 2.16
CA ILE A 32 -7.39 -6.92 1.09
C ILE A 32 -5.90 -7.18 1.32
N SER A 33 -5.41 -7.00 2.55
CA SER A 33 -4.00 -7.24 2.89
C SER A 33 -3.66 -8.72 2.94
N MET A 34 -2.43 -9.06 2.56
CA MET A 34 -1.95 -10.44 2.66
C MET A 34 -1.83 -10.90 4.12
N ASN A 35 -1.84 -12.21 4.34
CA ASN A 35 -1.53 -12.77 5.65
C ASN A 35 -0.01 -12.72 5.90
N PRO A 36 0.44 -12.57 7.16
CA PRO A 36 1.87 -12.57 7.49
C PRO A 36 2.61 -13.83 6.99
N GLU A 37 1.93 -14.98 6.99
CA GLU A 37 2.49 -16.25 6.54
C GLU A 37 2.71 -16.30 5.02
N GLU A 38 2.02 -15.45 4.25
CA GLU A 38 2.12 -15.37 2.79
C GLU A 38 3.27 -14.48 2.32
N THR A 39 3.77 -13.60 3.18
CA THR A 39 4.74 -12.56 2.83
C THR A 39 6.02 -13.13 2.23
N GLU A 40 6.59 -14.18 2.88
CA GLU A 40 7.82 -14.79 2.41
C GLU A 40 7.62 -15.48 1.05
N SER A 41 6.47 -16.10 0.83
CA SER A 41 6.15 -16.73 -0.46
C SER A 41 5.95 -15.70 -1.58
N TYR A 42 5.35 -14.54 -1.25
CA TYR A 42 5.20 -13.40 -2.15
C TYR A 42 6.56 -12.85 -2.60
N ILE A 43 7.45 -12.57 -1.64
CA ILE A 43 8.79 -12.05 -1.92
C ILE A 43 9.56 -13.04 -2.80
N ASN A 44 9.58 -14.32 -2.44
CA ASN A 44 10.32 -15.35 -3.18
C ASN A 44 9.80 -15.51 -4.60
N GLU A 45 8.49 -15.46 -4.82
CA GLU A 45 7.93 -15.54 -6.17
C GLU A 45 8.26 -14.27 -6.99
N ALA A 46 8.18 -13.09 -6.41
CA ALA A 46 8.55 -11.85 -7.10
C ALA A 46 10.03 -11.84 -7.48
N VAL A 47 10.92 -12.27 -6.58
CA VAL A 47 12.36 -12.41 -6.84
C VAL A 47 12.62 -13.46 -7.93
N ARG A 48 11.94 -14.61 -7.90
CA ARG A 48 12.02 -15.62 -8.94
C ARG A 48 11.68 -15.04 -10.32
N LEU A 49 10.60 -14.27 -10.40
CA LEU A 49 10.18 -13.63 -11.64
C LEU A 49 11.16 -12.54 -12.08
N LYS A 50 11.72 -11.76 -11.16
CA LYS A 50 12.77 -10.77 -11.42
C LYS A 50 13.97 -11.43 -12.13
N GLU A 51 14.44 -12.58 -11.64
CA GLU A 51 15.55 -13.30 -12.25
C GLU A 51 15.16 -13.97 -13.58
N LEU A 52 13.98 -14.59 -13.65
CA LEU A 52 13.50 -15.31 -14.84
C LEU A 52 13.36 -14.38 -16.06
N TYR A 53 12.92 -13.16 -15.84
CA TYR A 53 12.60 -12.20 -16.90
C TYR A 53 13.64 -11.07 -17.07
N ARG A 54 14.76 -11.12 -16.35
CA ARG A 54 15.78 -10.07 -16.29
C ARG A 54 16.28 -9.56 -17.67
N ASP A 55 16.32 -10.42 -18.67
CA ASP A 55 16.76 -10.08 -20.03
C ASP A 55 15.61 -9.49 -20.90
N LYS A 56 14.38 -9.42 -20.37
CA LYS A 56 13.20 -8.98 -21.11
C LYS A 56 12.55 -7.72 -20.51
N ILE A 57 12.51 -7.63 -19.19
CA ILE A 57 11.88 -6.52 -18.46
C ILE A 57 12.49 -6.43 -17.06
N ALA A 58 12.68 -5.21 -16.56
CA ALA A 58 13.06 -5.00 -15.17
C ALA A 58 11.84 -5.24 -14.26
N VAL A 59 11.87 -6.34 -13.48
CA VAL A 59 10.84 -6.60 -12.47
C VAL A 59 11.32 -6.07 -11.12
N ARG A 60 10.47 -5.27 -10.45
CA ARG A 60 10.72 -4.73 -9.12
C ARG A 60 9.84 -5.42 -8.08
N VAL A 61 10.40 -5.60 -6.90
CA VAL A 61 9.73 -6.19 -5.75
C VAL A 61 9.43 -5.08 -4.75
N GLY A 62 8.19 -4.91 -4.38
CA GLY A 62 7.79 -3.88 -3.44
C GLY A 62 6.58 -4.28 -2.62
N PHE A 63 6.16 -3.37 -1.75
CA PHE A 63 4.93 -3.46 -0.96
C PHE A 63 4.18 -2.14 -0.98
N GLU A 64 2.86 -2.22 -0.82
CA GLU A 64 2.07 -1.11 -0.34
C GLU A 64 1.82 -1.29 1.16
N VAL A 65 2.23 -0.31 1.96
CA VAL A 65 2.12 -0.35 3.42
C VAL A 65 1.13 0.69 3.92
N ASP A 66 0.36 0.31 4.95
CA ASP A 66 -0.65 1.17 5.56
C ASP A 66 -0.06 2.02 6.69
N TYR A 67 0.06 3.32 6.48
CA TYR A 67 0.50 4.25 7.51
C TYR A 67 -0.69 4.79 8.33
N PRO A 68 -0.60 4.94 9.65
CA PRO A 68 0.54 4.68 10.54
C PRO A 68 0.57 3.27 11.14
N ILE A 69 -0.19 2.34 10.59
CA ILE A 69 -0.43 1.01 11.16
C ILE A 69 0.84 0.15 11.13
N PHE A 70 1.74 0.41 10.19
CA PHE A 70 2.98 -0.35 10.10
C PHE A 70 3.91 -0.19 11.32
N ASP A 71 3.74 0.87 12.12
CA ASP A 71 4.52 1.06 13.37
C ASP A 71 4.23 -0.02 14.41
N THR A 72 3.13 -0.74 14.26
CA THR A 72 2.75 -1.90 15.09
C THR A 72 3.17 -3.23 14.47
N PHE A 73 3.75 -3.20 13.26
CA PHE A 73 4.16 -4.37 12.49
C PHE A 73 5.67 -4.60 12.52
N ASP A 74 6.02 -5.83 12.22
CA ASP A 74 7.35 -6.25 11.89
C ASP A 74 7.86 -5.44 10.66
N ASN A 75 8.55 -4.34 10.93
CA ASN A 75 9.12 -3.43 9.94
C ASN A 75 10.27 -4.03 9.12
N ARG A 76 10.48 -5.36 9.19
CA ARG A 76 11.52 -6.09 8.43
C ARG A 76 11.46 -5.80 6.94
N TYR A 77 10.26 -5.53 6.39
CA TYR A 77 10.11 -5.28 4.96
C TYR A 77 10.87 -4.03 4.47
N PHE A 78 11.02 -3.01 5.31
CA PHE A 78 11.76 -1.80 4.93
C PHE A 78 13.28 -2.03 4.83
N PHE A 79 13.76 -3.12 5.40
CA PHE A 79 15.19 -3.44 5.49
C PHE A 79 15.57 -4.76 4.79
N ASP A 80 14.63 -5.41 4.12
CA ASP A 80 14.90 -6.62 3.36
C ASP A 80 15.55 -6.25 2.01
N GLU A 81 16.78 -6.69 1.79
CA GLU A 81 17.56 -6.39 0.58
C GLU A 81 16.88 -6.86 -0.73
N ARG A 82 15.89 -7.73 -0.63
CA ARG A 82 15.11 -8.20 -1.79
C ARG A 82 14.04 -7.20 -2.22
N ILE A 83 13.68 -6.24 -1.37
CA ILE A 83 12.67 -5.22 -1.66
C ILE A 83 13.30 -4.04 -2.35
N ASP A 84 12.80 -3.69 -3.52
CA ASP A 84 13.31 -2.59 -4.35
C ASP A 84 12.65 -1.25 -4.00
N PHE A 85 11.39 -1.24 -3.52
CA PHE A 85 10.65 -0.02 -3.18
C PHE A 85 9.47 -0.31 -2.25
N VAL A 86 9.03 0.74 -1.55
CA VAL A 86 7.84 0.72 -0.69
C VAL A 86 6.93 1.89 -1.04
N ILE A 87 5.66 1.58 -1.28
CA ILE A 87 4.58 2.58 -1.40
C ILE A 87 3.96 2.76 -0.02
N GLY A 88 3.87 3.99 0.47
CA GLY A 88 3.14 4.31 1.68
C GLY A 88 1.78 4.90 1.36
N SER A 89 0.73 4.31 1.89
CA SER A 89 -0.66 4.75 1.70
C SER A 89 -1.35 5.00 3.04
N VAL A 90 -2.34 5.87 3.03
CA VAL A 90 -3.19 6.15 4.20
C VAL A 90 -4.58 5.64 3.90
N HIS A 91 -4.94 4.48 4.48
CA HIS A 91 -6.29 3.88 4.42
C HIS A 91 -7.06 4.04 5.73
N TYR A 92 -6.36 4.44 6.79
CA TYR A 92 -6.93 4.51 8.14
C TYR A 92 -6.72 5.89 8.78
N ILE A 93 -7.77 6.40 9.39
CA ILE A 93 -7.72 7.53 10.33
C ILE A 93 -7.98 6.94 11.72
N LYS A 94 -6.95 6.73 12.52
CA LYS A 94 -6.98 5.95 13.78
C LYS A 94 -7.41 4.49 13.50
N ASP A 95 -8.56 4.08 14.03
CA ASP A 95 -9.17 2.75 13.87
C ASP A 95 -10.19 2.66 12.71
N TRP A 96 -10.33 3.72 11.94
CA TRP A 96 -11.32 3.83 10.89
C TRP A 96 -10.71 3.63 9.50
N GLY A 97 -10.97 2.47 8.89
CA GLY A 97 -10.75 2.24 7.46
C GLY A 97 -11.77 3.03 6.66
N PHE A 98 -11.42 4.28 6.34
CA PHE A 98 -12.36 5.25 5.76
C PHE A 98 -12.70 4.98 4.30
N ASP A 99 -11.89 4.19 3.62
CA ASP A 99 -12.08 3.82 2.22
C ASP A 99 -12.85 2.51 2.02
N ASN A 100 -13.19 1.82 3.13
CA ASN A 100 -14.06 0.65 3.10
C ASN A 100 -15.54 1.10 2.98
N PRO A 101 -16.29 0.61 1.95
CA PRO A 101 -17.71 0.94 1.75
C PRO A 101 -18.60 0.67 2.97
N ASP A 102 -18.26 -0.36 3.75
CA ASP A 102 -19.05 -0.74 4.95
C ASP A 102 -18.91 0.30 6.08
N ASN A 103 -17.92 1.18 6.00
CA ASN A 103 -17.64 2.21 7.00
C ASN A 103 -18.05 3.63 6.55
N ILE A 104 -18.72 3.77 5.41
CA ILE A 104 -19.02 5.08 4.78
C ILE A 104 -19.85 6.00 5.68
N GLU A 105 -20.76 5.43 6.50
CA GLU A 105 -21.62 6.22 7.40
C GLU A 105 -20.84 7.02 8.43
N ARG A 106 -19.61 6.63 8.76
CA ARG A 106 -18.76 7.36 9.70
C ARG A 106 -18.35 8.75 9.20
N PHE A 107 -18.48 9.03 7.91
CA PHE A 107 -18.30 10.39 7.36
C PHE A 107 -19.36 11.38 7.88
N ASN A 108 -20.51 10.88 8.39
CA ASN A 108 -21.58 11.70 8.94
C ASN A 108 -21.43 11.96 10.44
N GLU A 109 -20.46 11.34 11.13
CA GLU A 109 -20.31 11.43 12.59
C GLU A 109 -19.69 12.76 13.06
N ARG A 110 -19.01 13.47 12.14
CA ARG A 110 -18.29 14.72 12.45
C ARG A 110 -18.14 15.60 11.19
N PRO A 111 -17.79 16.89 11.35
CA PRO A 111 -17.58 17.78 10.22
C PRO A 111 -16.57 17.22 9.22
N ILE A 112 -16.90 17.31 7.95
CA ILE A 112 -16.03 16.79 6.88
C ILE A 112 -14.64 17.46 6.86
N ASP A 113 -14.59 18.76 7.17
CA ASP A 113 -13.33 19.53 7.22
C ASP A 113 -12.38 18.96 8.29
N ASP A 114 -12.91 18.48 9.44
CA ASP A 114 -12.12 17.83 10.49
C ASP A 114 -11.56 16.49 10.03
N ILE A 115 -12.36 15.73 9.27
CA ILE A 115 -11.95 14.44 8.69
C ILE A 115 -10.79 14.66 7.70
N TYR A 116 -10.93 15.64 6.84
CA TYR A 116 -9.88 16.01 5.90
C TYR A 116 -8.61 16.47 6.60
N SER A 117 -8.75 17.29 7.65
CA SER A 117 -7.61 17.74 8.46
C SER A 117 -6.86 16.55 9.06
N ASP A 118 -7.59 15.59 9.64
CA ASP A 118 -6.96 14.39 10.21
C ASP A 118 -6.26 13.55 9.13
N TYR A 119 -6.91 13.34 7.99
CA TYR A 119 -6.32 12.59 6.87
C TYR A 119 -5.01 13.20 6.40
N TYR A 120 -5.01 14.51 6.12
CA TYR A 120 -3.80 15.18 5.64
C TYR A 120 -2.72 15.29 6.71
N SER A 121 -3.07 15.35 8.00
CA SER A 121 -2.09 15.28 9.09
C SER A 121 -1.38 13.93 9.15
N VAL A 122 -2.12 12.83 8.91
CA VAL A 122 -1.51 11.49 8.80
C VAL A 122 -0.62 11.40 7.57
N LEU A 123 -1.08 11.93 6.43
CA LEU A 123 -0.30 11.93 5.19
C LEU A 123 0.99 12.77 5.31
N GLU A 124 0.92 13.92 5.98
CA GLU A 124 2.10 14.74 6.28
C GLU A 124 3.11 13.96 7.13
N SER A 125 2.63 13.30 8.18
CA SER A 125 3.49 12.44 9.03
C SER A 125 4.12 11.29 8.23
N LEU A 126 3.40 10.70 7.27
CA LEU A 126 3.95 9.68 6.38
C LEU A 126 5.11 10.25 5.55
N VAL A 127 4.93 11.43 4.96
CA VAL A 127 5.98 12.10 4.16
C VAL A 127 7.20 12.43 5.04
N GLU A 128 6.98 12.96 6.23
CA GLU A 128 8.04 13.33 7.17
C GLU A 128 8.82 12.12 7.72
N SER A 129 8.20 10.93 7.74
CA SER A 129 8.83 9.71 8.23
C SER A 129 10.06 9.30 7.40
N ASN A 130 10.11 9.65 6.12
CA ASN A 130 11.13 9.20 5.16
C ASN A 130 11.30 7.66 5.09
N LEU A 131 10.25 6.91 5.41
CA LEU A 131 10.29 5.44 5.45
C LEU A 131 9.85 4.78 4.14
N VAL A 132 9.26 5.55 3.23
CA VAL A 132 8.71 5.04 1.98
C VAL A 132 9.32 5.77 0.77
N ASP A 133 9.35 5.10 -0.35
CA ASP A 133 9.92 5.64 -1.60
C ASP A 133 8.86 6.39 -2.42
N ILE A 134 7.60 5.96 -2.29
CA ILE A 134 6.47 6.48 -3.07
C ILE A 134 5.31 6.75 -2.12
N ILE A 135 4.67 7.90 -2.28
CA ILE A 135 3.39 8.17 -1.65
C ILE A 135 2.30 7.64 -2.56
N GLY A 136 1.46 6.77 -2.02
CA GLY A 136 0.27 6.26 -2.71
C GLY A 136 -0.77 7.37 -2.95
N HIS A 137 -1.97 6.99 -3.36
CA HIS A 137 -3.08 7.93 -3.64
C HIS A 137 -3.28 8.97 -2.53
N PHE A 138 -2.68 10.14 -2.68
CA PHE A 138 -2.67 11.22 -1.67
C PHE A 138 -4.03 11.93 -1.49
N ASP A 139 -5.06 11.54 -2.21
CA ASP A 139 -6.40 12.13 -2.13
C ASP A 139 -7.53 11.09 -1.97
N LEU A 140 -7.20 9.90 -1.46
CA LEU A 140 -8.13 8.80 -1.26
C LEU A 140 -9.36 9.17 -0.42
N ILE A 141 -9.21 10.15 0.49
CA ILE A 141 -10.32 10.68 1.31
C ILE A 141 -11.51 11.14 0.46
N LYS A 142 -11.30 11.40 -0.83
CA LYS A 142 -12.34 11.82 -1.78
C LYS A 142 -13.12 10.67 -2.41
N LYS A 143 -12.74 9.40 -2.12
CA LYS A 143 -13.25 8.18 -2.80
C LYS A 143 -14.77 8.15 -2.90
N PHE A 144 -15.46 8.45 -1.82
CA PHE A 144 -16.92 8.41 -1.75
C PHE A 144 -17.64 9.73 -2.05
N GLY A 145 -16.94 10.72 -2.59
CA GLY A 145 -17.54 11.97 -3.04
C GLY A 145 -17.69 13.04 -1.97
N HIS A 146 -17.37 12.76 -0.72
CA HIS A 146 -17.32 13.79 0.32
C HIS A 146 -16.25 14.85 -0.02
N ARG A 147 -16.54 16.11 0.27
CA ARG A 147 -15.64 17.25 -0.02
C ARG A 147 -15.60 18.21 1.14
N ALA A 148 -14.41 18.64 1.51
CA ALA A 148 -14.19 19.77 2.40
C ALA A 148 -14.56 21.08 1.69
N ASN A 149 -14.89 22.12 2.49
CA ASN A 149 -15.27 23.44 1.98
C ASN A 149 -14.07 24.29 1.56
#